data_97dec7cf6b6ab06c7e2dc855942d0b76
#
_entry.id   97dec7cf6b6ab06c7e2dc855942d0b76
#
_cell.length_a   1.000
_cell.length_b   1.000
_cell.length_c   1.000
_cell.angle_alpha   90.00
_cell.angle_beta   90.00
_cell.angle_gamma   90.00
#
_symmetry.space_group_name_H-M   'P 1'
#
loop_
_entity.id
_entity.type
_entity.pdbx_description
1 polymer ?
#
loop_
_entity_poly.entity_id
_entity_poly.type
_entity_poly.pdbx_seq_one_letter_code
_entity_poly.pdbx_strand_id
1 'polypeptide(L)'
;MKNPIIFIIPLLALAGCSGGDAPLYKDPAQPAEKRAEDLTSRMTLEQKVAQMCQWVGLEHMKSAEKELTEEELHNNTARGFYPGITTADVEQMTRDGKIGSFLHVLTAEEANYLQRLASQSPLQIPLLIGIDAIHGNAQVAGCTVYPTSIGQASTFDPELVERICEETAAEMRAPGS
;
A
#
# COMPACT_ATOMS: atom_id res chain seq x y z
N MET A 1 -73.26 5.81 -32.67
CA MET A 1 -72.55 4.79 -31.89
C MET A 1 -71.18 5.37 -31.61
N LYS A 2 -70.90 5.74 -30.35
CA LYS A 2 -69.64 6.39 -29.95
C LYS A 2 -68.77 5.31 -29.27
N ASN A 3 -67.60 5.01 -29.87
CA ASN A 3 -66.63 4.11 -29.29
C ASN A 3 -65.81 4.82 -28.21
N PRO A 4 -65.64 4.27 -27.00
CA PRO A 4 -64.74 4.84 -26.01
C PRO A 4 -63.29 4.44 -26.35
N ILE A 5 -62.40 5.42 -26.43
CA ILE A 5 -60.96 5.23 -26.54
C ILE A 5 -60.42 4.90 -25.13
N ILE A 6 -59.97 3.69 -24.94
CA ILE A 6 -59.28 3.24 -23.69
C ILE A 6 -57.82 3.66 -23.80
N PHE A 7 -57.42 4.66 -22.99
CA PHE A 7 -56.01 5.00 -22.79
C PHE A 7 -55.37 3.98 -21.85
N ILE A 8 -54.53 3.11 -22.38
CA ILE A 8 -53.64 2.25 -21.57
C ILE A 8 -52.39 3.07 -21.24
N ILE A 9 -52.30 3.51 -19.99
CA ILE A 9 -51.08 4.14 -19.45
C ILE A 9 -50.10 3.02 -19.15
N PRO A 10 -48.90 2.95 -19.77
CA PRO A 10 -47.90 1.99 -19.40
C PRO A 10 -47.36 2.37 -18.01
N LEU A 11 -47.58 1.51 -17.04
CA LEU A 11 -46.95 1.57 -15.72
C LEU A 11 -45.44 1.32 -15.91
N LEU A 12 -44.64 2.39 -15.99
CA LEU A 12 -43.17 2.27 -15.95
C LEU A 12 -42.81 1.74 -14.55
N ALA A 13 -42.47 0.45 -14.48
CA ALA A 13 -41.80 -0.11 -13.32
C ALA A 13 -40.42 0.56 -13.23
N LEU A 14 -40.28 1.50 -12.31
CA LEU A 14 -38.99 1.98 -11.83
C LEU A 14 -38.31 0.79 -11.17
N ALA A 15 -37.46 0.10 -11.93
CA ALA A 15 -36.47 -0.81 -11.36
C ALA A 15 -35.57 0.06 -10.48
N GLY A 16 -35.86 0.11 -9.20
CA GLY A 16 -34.98 0.68 -8.20
C GLY A 16 -33.66 -0.09 -8.26
N CYS A 17 -32.60 0.54 -8.79
CA CYS A 17 -31.25 0.12 -8.48
C CYS A 17 -31.14 0.10 -6.95
N SER A 18 -31.19 -1.09 -6.35
CA SER A 18 -30.74 -1.29 -4.99
C SER A 18 -29.24 -0.98 -4.99
N GLY A 19 -28.89 0.27 -4.72
CA GLY A 19 -27.55 0.62 -4.35
C GLY A 19 -27.26 -0.17 -3.06
N GLY A 20 -26.52 -1.26 -3.20
CA GLY A 20 -26.01 -1.96 -2.03
C GLY A 20 -25.19 -0.97 -1.24
N ASP A 21 -25.54 -0.78 0.03
CA ASP A 21 -24.80 0.11 0.92
C ASP A 21 -23.31 -0.25 0.85
N ALA A 22 -22.46 0.77 0.68
CA ALA A 22 -21.02 0.57 0.63
C ALA A 22 -20.58 -0.22 1.88
N PRO A 23 -19.63 -1.16 1.74
CA PRO A 23 -19.19 -1.93 2.88
C PRO A 23 -18.74 -1.04 4.03
N LEU A 24 -19.06 -1.42 5.27
CA LEU A 24 -18.79 -0.59 6.46
C LEU A 24 -17.30 -0.24 6.58
N TYR A 25 -16.40 -1.15 6.19
CA TYR A 25 -14.96 -0.89 6.25
C TYR A 25 -14.51 0.28 5.36
N LYS A 26 -15.29 0.65 4.34
CA LYS A 26 -15.00 1.80 3.45
C LYS A 26 -15.51 3.14 3.99
N ASP A 27 -16.34 3.13 5.02
CA ASP A 27 -16.88 4.34 5.62
C ASP A 27 -15.89 4.94 6.65
N PRO A 28 -15.22 6.07 6.34
CA PRO A 28 -14.24 6.67 7.25
C PRO A 28 -14.85 7.25 8.53
N ALA A 29 -16.18 7.43 8.58
CA ALA A 29 -16.89 7.93 9.76
C ALA A 29 -17.06 6.84 10.84
N GLN A 30 -16.87 5.58 10.49
CA GLN A 30 -16.98 4.48 11.45
C GLN A 30 -15.67 4.30 12.26
N PRO A 31 -15.77 3.84 13.52
CA PRO A 31 -14.60 3.50 14.31
C PRO A 31 -13.69 2.48 13.63
N ALA A 32 -12.38 2.64 13.77
CA ALA A 32 -11.37 1.80 13.08
C ALA A 32 -11.55 0.31 13.39
N GLU A 33 -11.88 -0.02 14.64
CA GLU A 33 -12.11 -1.39 15.10
C GLU A 33 -13.29 -2.05 14.35
N LYS A 34 -14.40 -1.34 14.21
CA LYS A 34 -15.58 -1.85 13.48
C LYS A 34 -15.29 -2.04 12.00
N ARG A 35 -14.52 -1.12 11.43
CA ARG A 35 -14.08 -1.21 10.02
C ARG A 35 -13.17 -2.42 9.82
N ALA A 36 -12.23 -2.66 10.74
CA ALA A 36 -11.33 -3.80 10.70
C ALA A 36 -12.07 -5.13 10.86
N GLU A 37 -13.05 -5.21 11.77
CA GLU A 37 -13.89 -6.39 11.96
C GLU A 37 -14.72 -6.70 10.69
N ASP A 38 -15.38 -5.70 10.11
CA ASP A 38 -16.17 -5.88 8.88
C ASP A 38 -15.27 -6.35 7.72
N LEU A 39 -14.11 -5.70 7.52
CA LEU A 39 -13.15 -6.09 6.49
C LEU A 39 -12.67 -7.53 6.70
N THR A 40 -12.22 -7.86 7.90
CA THR A 40 -11.69 -9.19 8.23
C THR A 40 -12.73 -10.29 8.06
N SER A 41 -14.00 -10.00 8.34
CA SER A 41 -15.11 -10.94 8.14
C SER A 41 -15.36 -11.28 6.66
N ARG A 42 -14.99 -10.36 5.76
CA ARG A 42 -15.15 -10.51 4.29
C ARG A 42 -13.97 -11.20 3.61
N MET A 43 -12.82 -11.25 4.28
CA MET A 43 -11.57 -11.77 3.72
C MET A 43 -11.52 -13.30 3.78
N THR A 44 -11.05 -13.91 2.68
CA THR A 44 -10.62 -15.31 2.68
C THR A 44 -9.33 -15.48 3.49
N LEU A 45 -8.96 -16.72 3.80
CA LEU A 45 -7.68 -17.01 4.47
C LEU A 45 -6.50 -16.50 3.65
N GLU A 46 -6.52 -16.71 2.34
CA GLU A 46 -5.48 -16.27 1.42
C GLU A 46 -5.33 -14.75 1.42
N GLN A 47 -6.44 -14.02 1.44
CA GLN A 47 -6.43 -12.56 1.53
C GLN A 47 -5.89 -12.06 2.87
N LYS A 48 -6.19 -12.75 3.97
CA LYS A 48 -5.62 -12.43 5.29
C LYS A 48 -4.11 -12.63 5.32
N VAL A 49 -3.63 -13.76 4.79
CA VAL A 49 -2.20 -14.05 4.67
C VAL A 49 -1.51 -13.02 3.77
N ALA A 50 -2.15 -12.65 2.65
CA ALA A 50 -1.63 -11.66 1.72
C ALA A 50 -1.36 -10.29 2.37
N GLN A 51 -2.21 -9.86 3.33
CA GLN A 51 -2.00 -8.62 4.08
C GLN A 51 -0.77 -8.67 5.00
N MET A 52 -0.27 -9.84 5.32
CA MET A 52 0.96 -10.04 6.10
C MET A 52 2.22 -10.09 5.22
N CYS A 53 2.06 -10.15 3.90
CA CYS A 53 3.18 -10.18 2.95
C CYS A 53 3.74 -8.78 2.73
N GLN A 54 5.05 -8.63 2.92
CA GLN A 54 5.80 -7.42 2.62
C GLN A 54 6.79 -7.70 1.48
N TRP A 55 6.82 -6.79 0.51
CA TRP A 55 7.73 -6.83 -0.64
C TRP A 55 8.60 -5.57 -0.65
N VAL A 56 9.69 -5.59 -1.41
CA VAL A 56 10.48 -4.38 -1.63
C VAL A 56 9.92 -3.55 -2.77
N GLY A 57 10.21 -2.25 -2.78
CA GLY A 57 9.78 -1.33 -3.82
C GLY A 57 10.25 -1.77 -5.21
N LEU A 58 9.47 -1.46 -6.25
CA LEU A 58 9.74 -1.86 -7.63
C LEU A 58 11.01 -1.22 -8.18
N GLU A 59 11.30 0.03 -7.81
CA GLU A 59 12.54 0.72 -8.22
C GLU A 59 13.77 0.02 -7.62
N HIS A 60 13.66 -0.44 -6.38
CA HIS A 60 14.71 -1.24 -5.74
C HIS A 60 14.93 -2.57 -6.47
N MET A 61 13.85 -3.27 -6.84
CA MET A 61 13.94 -4.51 -7.64
C MET A 61 14.59 -4.25 -8.99
N LYS A 62 14.16 -3.22 -9.73
CA LYS A 62 14.73 -2.85 -11.05
C LYS A 62 16.22 -2.49 -10.97
N SER A 63 16.65 -1.84 -9.89
CA SER A 63 18.07 -1.55 -9.67
C SER A 63 18.87 -2.84 -9.48
N ALA A 64 18.37 -3.76 -8.64
CA ALA A 64 19.01 -5.05 -8.42
C ALA A 64 19.11 -5.87 -9.72
N GLU A 65 18.05 -5.90 -10.53
CA GLU A 65 18.01 -6.56 -11.83
C GLU A 65 19.07 -6.03 -12.82
N LYS A 66 19.43 -4.76 -12.75
CA LYS A 66 20.43 -4.15 -13.63
C LYS A 66 21.87 -4.42 -13.17
N GLU A 67 22.10 -4.57 -11.88
CA GLU A 67 23.41 -4.66 -11.26
C GLU A 67 23.91 -6.08 -11.07
N LEU A 68 23.02 -7.07 -11.12
CA LEU A 68 23.31 -8.46 -10.82
C LEU A 68 23.22 -9.33 -12.07
N THR A 69 24.10 -10.33 -12.16
CA THR A 69 23.99 -11.40 -13.16
C THR A 69 22.80 -12.32 -12.84
N GLU A 70 22.34 -13.10 -13.83
CA GLU A 70 21.25 -14.07 -13.61
C GLU A 70 21.56 -15.07 -12.50
N GLU A 71 22.82 -15.50 -12.35
CA GLU A 71 23.25 -16.40 -11.29
C GLU A 71 23.21 -15.72 -9.91
N GLU A 72 23.65 -14.46 -9.82
CA GLU A 72 23.58 -13.68 -8.59
C GLU A 72 22.14 -13.36 -8.21
N LEU A 73 21.28 -13.05 -9.18
CA LEU A 73 19.85 -12.85 -8.98
C LEU A 73 19.19 -14.10 -8.40
N HIS A 74 19.57 -15.27 -8.90
CA HIS A 74 19.01 -16.56 -8.47
C HIS A 74 19.41 -16.94 -7.04
N ASN A 75 20.59 -16.50 -6.60
CA ASN A 75 21.19 -16.88 -5.32
C ASN A 75 21.14 -15.78 -4.25
N ASN A 76 20.79 -14.54 -4.60
CA ASN A 76 20.93 -13.41 -3.69
C ASN A 76 19.57 -12.85 -3.21
N THR A 77 18.98 -13.52 -2.23
CA THR A 77 17.76 -13.05 -1.56
C THR A 77 18.00 -11.87 -0.62
N ALA A 78 19.27 -11.59 -0.24
CA ALA A 78 19.59 -10.52 0.72
C ALA A 78 19.32 -9.09 0.21
N ARG A 79 19.15 -8.89 -1.11
CA ARG A 79 18.83 -7.61 -1.72
C ARG A 79 17.32 -7.43 -1.98
N GLY A 80 16.46 -8.23 -1.37
CA GLY A 80 15.02 -8.18 -1.60
C GLY A 80 14.63 -8.67 -2.99
N PHE A 81 15.42 -9.59 -3.52
CA PHE A 81 15.19 -10.21 -4.81
C PHE A 81 14.59 -11.61 -4.63
N TYR A 82 13.59 -11.91 -5.41
CA TYR A 82 12.88 -13.19 -5.33
C TYR A 82 13.12 -13.96 -6.62
N PRO A 83 13.90 -15.08 -6.59
CA PRO A 83 14.21 -15.85 -7.79
C PRO A 83 12.95 -16.25 -8.57
N GLY A 84 12.93 -15.94 -9.87
CA GLY A 84 11.84 -16.28 -10.77
C GLY A 84 10.61 -15.37 -10.68
N ILE A 85 10.67 -14.28 -9.91
CA ILE A 85 9.58 -13.28 -9.82
C ILE A 85 10.07 -11.95 -10.39
N THR A 86 9.38 -11.44 -11.39
CA THR A 86 9.69 -10.17 -12.05
C THR A 86 8.93 -9.00 -11.41
N THR A 87 9.35 -7.76 -11.71
CA THR A 87 8.58 -6.57 -11.31
C THR A 87 7.15 -6.59 -11.84
N ALA A 88 6.93 -7.13 -13.05
CA ALA A 88 5.58 -7.27 -13.62
C ALA A 88 4.71 -8.26 -12.83
N ASP A 89 5.30 -9.34 -12.31
CA ASP A 89 4.59 -10.28 -11.44
C ASP A 89 4.17 -9.61 -10.13
N VAL A 90 5.06 -8.81 -9.53
CA VAL A 90 4.77 -8.06 -8.29
C VAL A 90 3.67 -7.02 -8.52
N GLU A 91 3.68 -6.31 -9.65
CA GLU A 91 2.59 -5.42 -10.03
C GLU A 91 1.24 -6.16 -10.16
N GLN A 92 1.24 -7.34 -10.79
CA GLN A 92 0.04 -8.14 -10.91
C GLN A 92 -0.43 -8.68 -9.54
N MET A 93 0.48 -9.15 -8.71
CA MET A 93 0.16 -9.55 -7.34
C MET A 93 -0.44 -8.40 -6.52
N THR A 94 0.03 -7.19 -6.73
CA THR A 94 -0.54 -5.99 -6.08
C THR A 94 -1.98 -5.73 -6.55
N ARG A 95 -2.24 -5.81 -7.87
CA ARG A 95 -3.61 -5.70 -8.43
C ARG A 95 -4.54 -6.80 -7.91
N ASP A 96 -4.00 -7.99 -7.71
CA ASP A 96 -4.76 -9.12 -7.18
C ASP A 96 -5.03 -9.03 -5.66
N GLY A 97 -4.43 -8.05 -4.97
CA GLY A 97 -4.53 -7.91 -3.51
C GLY A 97 -3.74 -8.96 -2.73
N LYS A 98 -2.64 -9.46 -3.30
CA LYS A 98 -1.76 -10.48 -2.72
C LYS A 98 -0.59 -9.91 -1.93
N ILE A 99 -0.50 -8.59 -1.81
CA ILE A 99 0.56 -7.86 -1.11
C ILE A 99 -0.10 -6.86 -0.19
N GLY A 100 0.34 -6.81 1.07
CA GLY A 100 -0.17 -5.87 2.09
C GLY A 100 0.74 -4.67 2.31
N SER A 101 2.03 -4.80 2.04
CA SER A 101 3.00 -3.73 2.31
C SER A 101 4.21 -3.77 1.39
N PHE A 102 4.85 -2.62 1.24
CA PHE A 102 6.14 -2.48 0.56
C PHE A 102 7.15 -1.80 1.47
N LEU A 103 8.40 -2.28 1.43
CA LEU A 103 9.56 -1.71 2.11
C LEU A 103 10.47 -1.05 1.07
N HIS A 104 11.16 0.03 1.45
CA HIS A 104 12.09 0.75 0.56
C HIS A 104 11.43 1.29 -0.71
N VAL A 105 10.28 1.92 -0.56
CA VAL A 105 9.69 2.78 -1.60
C VAL A 105 10.28 4.18 -1.41
N LEU A 106 11.07 4.63 -2.38
CA LEU A 106 11.94 5.80 -2.20
C LEU A 106 11.36 7.11 -2.76
N THR A 107 10.28 7.03 -3.54
CA THR A 107 9.68 8.20 -4.19
C THR A 107 8.17 8.24 -4.01
N ALA A 108 7.62 9.46 -3.97
CA ALA A 108 6.17 9.66 -3.95
C ALA A 108 5.49 9.13 -5.22
N GLU A 109 6.18 9.19 -6.36
CA GLU A 109 5.70 8.68 -7.63
C GLU A 109 5.47 7.17 -7.57
N GLU A 110 6.44 6.43 -7.04
CA GLU A 110 6.34 4.99 -6.86
C GLU A 110 5.26 4.63 -5.83
N ALA A 111 5.24 5.30 -4.67
CA ALA A 111 4.22 5.10 -3.65
C ALA A 111 2.81 5.28 -4.23
N ASN A 112 2.57 6.38 -4.96
CA ASN A 112 1.31 6.65 -5.62
C ASN A 112 0.98 5.63 -6.72
N TYR A 113 1.99 5.14 -7.45
CA TYR A 113 1.80 4.10 -8.45
C TYR A 113 1.32 2.79 -7.81
N LEU A 114 2.00 2.33 -6.76
CA LEU A 114 1.64 1.12 -6.01
C LEU A 114 0.24 1.24 -5.39
N GLN A 115 -0.13 2.39 -4.81
CA GLN A 115 -1.47 2.63 -4.29
C GLN A 115 -2.54 2.57 -5.39
N ARG A 116 -2.26 3.08 -6.59
CA ARG A 116 -3.18 2.92 -7.74
C ARG A 116 -3.35 1.47 -8.17
N LEU A 117 -2.30 0.64 -8.11
CA LEU A 117 -2.43 -0.80 -8.36
C LEU A 117 -3.31 -1.47 -7.30
N ALA A 118 -3.06 -1.19 -6.02
CA ALA A 118 -3.83 -1.73 -4.91
C ALA A 118 -5.32 -1.34 -4.96
N SER A 119 -5.63 -0.13 -5.45
CA SER A 119 -7.02 0.32 -5.62
C SER A 119 -7.82 -0.49 -6.65
N GLN A 120 -7.14 -1.29 -7.50
CA GLN A 120 -7.76 -2.19 -8.46
C GLN A 120 -8.06 -3.57 -7.87
N SER A 121 -7.54 -3.86 -6.66
CA SER A 121 -7.74 -5.14 -6.00
C SER A 121 -9.20 -5.33 -5.54
N PRO A 122 -9.67 -6.57 -5.33
CA PRO A 122 -11.06 -6.85 -4.97
C PRO A 122 -11.53 -6.13 -3.71
N LEU A 123 -10.67 -5.99 -2.70
CA LEU A 123 -11.00 -5.34 -1.43
C LEU A 123 -10.55 -3.87 -1.38
N GLN A 124 -9.69 -3.44 -2.30
CA GLN A 124 -9.17 -2.08 -2.40
C GLN A 124 -8.52 -1.60 -1.09
N ILE A 125 -7.81 -2.49 -0.40
CA ILE A 125 -7.08 -2.17 0.82
C ILE A 125 -5.83 -1.37 0.41
N PRO A 126 -5.62 -0.17 0.99
CA PRO A 126 -4.38 0.57 0.76
C PRO A 126 -3.16 -0.19 1.27
N LEU A 127 -2.04 -0.04 0.58
CA LEU A 127 -0.77 -0.62 1.00
C LEU A 127 -0.16 0.15 2.17
N LEU A 128 0.49 -0.57 3.07
CA LEU A 128 1.44 0.04 4.00
C LEU A 128 2.76 0.26 3.27
N ILE A 129 3.27 1.48 3.31
CA ILE A 129 4.57 1.84 2.74
C ILE A 129 5.53 2.07 3.90
N GLY A 130 6.68 1.43 3.86
CA GLY A 130 7.69 1.52 4.90
C GLY A 130 9.08 1.77 4.34
N ILE A 131 9.94 2.33 5.18
CA ILE A 131 11.35 2.56 4.88
C ILE A 131 12.17 2.45 6.18
N ASP A 132 13.42 1.98 6.08
CA ASP A 132 14.36 1.95 7.19
C ASP A 132 15.04 3.31 7.36
N ALA A 133 14.47 4.15 8.21
CA ALA A 133 15.01 5.47 8.52
C ALA A 133 15.80 5.43 9.85
N ILE A 134 16.84 4.61 9.92
CA ILE A 134 17.58 4.27 11.15
C ILE A 134 18.28 5.50 11.78
N HIS A 135 18.79 6.40 10.94
CA HIS A 135 19.45 7.63 11.37
C HIS A 135 19.16 8.78 10.38
N GLY A 136 17.90 9.13 10.28
CA GLY A 136 17.33 9.98 9.24
C GLY A 136 16.86 9.15 8.04
N ASN A 137 16.14 9.77 7.11
CA ASN A 137 15.66 9.10 5.91
C ASN A 137 16.75 9.01 4.83
N ALA A 138 17.87 8.40 5.19
CA ALA A 138 19.11 8.38 4.42
C ALA A 138 19.02 7.71 3.03
N GLN A 139 17.96 6.96 2.77
CA GLN A 139 17.74 6.30 1.49
C GLN A 139 17.05 7.20 0.46
N VAL A 140 16.47 8.31 0.91
CA VAL A 140 15.76 9.27 0.04
C VAL A 140 16.61 10.49 -0.23
N ALA A 141 16.86 10.79 -1.50
CA ALA A 141 17.65 11.94 -1.89
C ALA A 141 17.04 13.25 -1.37
N GLY A 142 17.86 14.08 -0.75
CA GLY A 142 17.46 15.37 -0.20
C GLY A 142 16.98 15.35 1.24
N CYS A 143 16.82 14.17 1.85
CA CYS A 143 16.53 14.03 3.27
C CYS A 143 17.78 14.16 4.13
N THR A 144 17.58 14.50 5.41
CA THR A 144 18.65 14.67 6.40
C THR A 144 19.22 13.32 6.83
N VAL A 145 20.54 13.23 6.91
CA VAL A 145 21.25 12.07 7.46
C VAL A 145 21.88 12.47 8.78
N TYR A 146 21.48 11.81 9.84
CA TYR A 146 22.01 12.01 11.19
C TYR A 146 23.15 11.04 11.50
N PRO A 147 23.92 11.27 12.58
CA PRO A 147 24.87 10.26 13.08
C PRO A 147 24.18 8.92 13.34
N THR A 148 24.95 7.84 13.25
CA THR A 148 24.45 6.49 13.58
C THR A 148 23.93 6.41 15.01
N SER A 149 23.14 5.38 15.33
CA SER A 149 22.55 5.22 16.69
C SER A 149 23.60 5.23 17.80
N ILE A 150 24.82 4.70 17.55
CA ILE A 150 25.94 4.78 18.50
C ILE A 150 26.40 6.22 18.70
N GLY A 151 26.49 7.00 17.61
CA GLY A 151 26.85 8.41 17.67
C GLY A 151 25.80 9.25 18.40
N GLN A 152 24.52 8.98 18.14
CA GLN A 152 23.41 9.63 18.87
C GLN A 152 23.44 9.28 20.36
N ALA A 153 23.61 8.00 20.71
CA ALA A 153 23.67 7.55 22.08
C ALA A 153 24.86 8.15 22.87
N SER A 154 25.99 8.45 22.20
CA SER A 154 27.17 9.06 22.83
C SER A 154 26.97 10.51 23.24
N THR A 155 25.87 11.16 22.85
CA THR A 155 25.50 12.49 23.31
C THR A 155 24.98 12.49 24.73
N PHE A 156 24.45 11.36 25.23
CA PHE A 156 23.75 11.24 26.52
C PHE A 156 22.58 12.23 26.66
N ASP A 157 21.99 12.64 25.54
CA ASP A 157 20.89 13.61 25.42
C ASP A 157 19.67 12.95 24.77
N PRO A 158 18.75 12.35 25.53
CA PRO A 158 17.57 11.68 24.97
C PRO A 158 16.61 12.66 24.30
N GLU A 159 16.53 13.91 24.75
CA GLU A 159 15.69 14.94 24.13
C GLU A 159 16.19 15.32 22.74
N LEU A 160 17.52 15.30 22.52
CA LEU A 160 18.09 15.47 21.19
C LEU A 160 17.68 14.34 20.27
N VAL A 161 17.74 13.09 20.75
CA VAL A 161 17.35 11.91 19.96
C VAL A 161 15.87 11.96 19.61
N GLU A 162 14.99 12.36 20.53
CA GLU A 162 13.56 12.55 20.28
C GLU A 162 13.32 13.55 19.14
N ARG A 163 13.96 14.73 19.18
CA ARG A 163 13.86 15.73 18.10
C ARG A 163 14.34 15.18 16.75
N ILE A 164 15.44 14.42 16.71
CA ILE A 164 15.93 13.76 15.50
C ILE A 164 14.86 12.81 14.94
N CYS A 165 14.20 12.03 15.79
CA CYS A 165 13.14 11.12 15.39
C CYS A 165 11.91 11.86 14.85
N GLU A 166 11.51 12.97 15.47
CA GLU A 166 10.40 13.81 15.02
C GLU A 166 10.66 14.41 13.62
N GLU A 167 11.86 14.95 13.40
CA GLU A 167 12.25 15.49 12.11
C GLU A 167 12.33 14.40 11.05
N THR A 168 12.91 13.23 11.37
CA THR A 168 12.95 12.07 10.49
C THR A 168 11.55 11.63 10.09
N ALA A 169 10.62 11.54 11.05
CA ALA A 169 9.23 11.16 10.78
C ALA A 169 8.50 12.20 9.90
N ALA A 170 8.84 13.48 10.04
CA ALA A 170 8.29 14.53 9.17
C ALA A 170 8.79 14.39 7.73
N GLU A 171 10.09 14.13 7.56
CA GLU A 171 10.70 13.90 6.23
C GLU A 171 10.19 12.62 5.56
N MET A 172 9.92 11.55 6.33
CA MET A 172 9.37 10.30 5.77
C MET A 172 7.98 10.48 5.16
N ARG A 173 7.14 11.35 5.71
CA ARG A 173 5.79 11.61 5.17
C ARG A 173 5.81 12.28 3.81
N ALA A 174 6.86 12.99 3.44
CA ALA A 174 6.95 13.70 2.17
C ALA A 174 6.97 12.75 0.95
N PRO A 175 7.77 11.66 0.93
CA PRO A 175 7.70 10.64 -0.12
C PRO A 175 6.56 9.62 0.02
N GLY A 176 5.77 9.68 1.10
CA GLY A 176 4.59 8.82 1.27
C GLY A 176 4.82 7.56 2.10
N SER A 177 5.84 7.56 2.96
CA SER A 177 6.15 6.47 3.90
C SER A 177 5.51 6.70 5.27
#